data_2cb3d2612529462b83f585df1f4b08c9
#
_entry.id   2cb3d2612529462b83f585df1f4b08c9
#
_cell.length_a   1.000
_cell.length_b   1.000
_cell.length_c   1.000
_cell.angle_alpha   90.00
_cell.angle_beta   90.00
_cell.angle_gamma   90.00
#
_symmetry.space_group_name_H-M   'P 1'
#
loop_
_entity.id
_entity.type
_entity.pdbx_description
1 polymer ?
#
loop_
_entity_poly.entity_id
_entity_poly.type
_entity_poly.pdbx_seq_one_letter_code
_entity_poly.pdbx_strand_id
1 'polypeptide(L)'
;ICPLIEESEKLDLQNVLDVHAAMTQYFTPKYTVGLMHGKLPADEKDEVMRGFGKNEIQILVSTTVVEVGVNVPNASVMVIYDAERFGLSQLHQLRGRVGRGAEQSYCVLIADPKTEVGVERLNAMCETADGFVLSEKDLELRGPGDFFGSKQSGLPEFKMADMVHDYRALETARKDADELVNSTEFWESDEYIYLREYLNASGILEGEKLD
;
A
#
# COMPACT_ATOMS: atom_id res chain seq x y z
N ILE A 1 -7.26 14.43 -2.58
CA ILE A 1 -6.15 13.66 -3.19
C ILE A 1 -6.62 13.06 -4.50
N CYS A 2 -5.87 13.25 -5.57
CA CYS A 2 -6.09 12.65 -6.88
C CYS A 2 -5.07 11.53 -7.09
N PRO A 3 -5.45 10.39 -7.72
CA PRO A 3 -4.50 9.31 -8.00
C PRO A 3 -3.45 9.72 -9.01
N LEU A 4 -2.29 9.06 -8.97
CA LEU A 4 -1.32 9.03 -10.06
C LEU A 4 -1.64 7.85 -10.97
N ILE A 5 -1.71 8.06 -12.27
CA ILE A 5 -1.91 7.01 -13.27
C ILE A 5 -0.54 6.69 -13.86
N GLU A 6 0.02 5.54 -13.57
CA GLU A 6 1.39 5.16 -13.96
C GLU A 6 1.63 5.21 -15.48
N GLU A 7 0.58 5.06 -16.29
CA GLU A 7 0.68 5.04 -17.76
C GLU A 7 0.78 6.41 -18.41
N SER A 8 0.49 7.52 -17.70
CA SER A 8 0.54 8.86 -18.29
C SER A 8 0.65 10.00 -17.27
N GLU A 9 1.88 10.32 -16.89
CA GLU A 9 2.18 11.53 -16.08
C GLU A 9 1.52 12.83 -16.58
N LYS A 10 1.21 12.92 -17.87
CA LYS A 10 0.53 14.10 -18.44
C LYS A 10 -0.96 14.13 -18.11
N LEU A 11 -1.62 12.96 -18.12
CA LEU A 11 -3.04 12.84 -17.77
C LEU A 11 -3.25 13.10 -16.28
N ASP A 12 -2.35 12.62 -15.42
CA ASP A 12 -2.43 12.83 -13.98
C ASP A 12 -2.31 14.30 -13.60
N LEU A 13 -1.34 14.98 -14.22
CA LEU A 13 -1.18 16.40 -14.03
C LEU A 13 -2.41 17.16 -14.51
N GLN A 14 -2.99 16.78 -15.66
CA GLN A 14 -4.21 17.41 -16.16
C GLN A 14 -5.39 17.19 -15.20
N ASN A 15 -5.59 15.97 -14.72
CA ASN A 15 -6.68 15.67 -13.78
C ASN A 15 -6.59 16.48 -12.47
N VAL A 16 -5.40 16.59 -11.88
CA VAL A 16 -5.23 17.38 -10.64
C VAL A 16 -5.42 18.88 -10.90
N LEU A 17 -5.01 19.37 -12.07
CA LEU A 17 -5.22 20.76 -12.47
C LEU A 17 -6.70 21.06 -12.70
N ASP A 18 -7.45 20.16 -13.34
CA ASP A 18 -8.88 20.32 -13.59
C ASP A 18 -9.66 20.34 -12.28
N VAL A 19 -9.34 19.41 -11.35
CA VAL A 19 -9.93 19.40 -10.01
C VAL A 19 -9.59 20.70 -9.26
N HIS A 20 -8.35 21.15 -9.31
CA HIS A 20 -7.94 22.40 -8.68
C HIS A 20 -8.72 23.61 -9.24
N ALA A 21 -8.84 23.70 -10.58
CA ALA A 21 -9.59 24.78 -11.24
C ALA A 21 -11.07 24.78 -10.81
N ALA A 22 -11.72 23.60 -10.80
CA ALA A 22 -13.10 23.45 -10.35
C ALA A 22 -13.28 23.86 -8.88
N MET A 23 -12.39 23.41 -7.99
CA MET A 23 -12.40 23.77 -6.57
C MET A 23 -12.21 25.28 -6.38
N THR A 24 -11.24 25.86 -7.10
CA THR A 24 -10.98 27.30 -7.04
C THR A 24 -12.20 28.10 -7.49
N GLN A 25 -12.83 27.71 -8.60
CA GLN A 25 -14.04 28.38 -9.10
C GLN A 25 -15.19 28.34 -8.10
N TYR A 26 -15.36 27.20 -7.39
CA TYR A 26 -16.47 27.00 -6.46
C TYR A 26 -16.25 27.69 -5.11
N PHE A 27 -15.03 27.66 -4.58
CA PHE A 27 -14.75 28.09 -3.22
C PHE A 27 -14.23 29.51 -3.07
N THR A 28 -13.64 30.10 -4.14
CA THR A 28 -13.20 31.50 -4.14
C THR A 28 -14.42 32.44 -4.22
N PRO A 29 -14.44 33.60 -3.55
CA PRO A 29 -13.34 34.18 -2.74
C PRO A 29 -13.34 33.73 -1.27
N LYS A 30 -14.25 32.84 -0.84
CA LYS A 30 -14.42 32.50 0.57
C LYS A 30 -13.23 31.71 1.15
N TYR A 31 -12.65 30.83 0.34
CA TYR A 31 -11.53 29.95 0.74
C TYR A 31 -10.42 30.00 -0.31
N THR A 32 -9.18 29.89 0.16
CA THR A 32 -8.00 29.73 -0.69
C THR A 32 -7.76 28.29 -1.01
N VAL A 33 -7.61 27.97 -2.28
CA VAL A 33 -7.34 26.63 -2.78
C VAL A 33 -5.90 26.56 -3.26
N GLY A 34 -5.09 25.70 -2.63
CA GLY A 34 -3.73 25.42 -3.03
C GLY A 34 -3.63 24.17 -3.90
N LEU A 35 -2.57 24.12 -4.70
CA LEU A 35 -2.24 22.99 -5.58
C LEU A 35 -0.89 22.42 -5.22
N MET A 36 -0.78 21.08 -5.15
CA MET A 36 0.49 20.40 -4.97
C MET A 36 0.59 19.14 -5.82
N HIS A 37 1.68 19.00 -6.57
CA HIS A 37 1.95 17.82 -7.39
C HIS A 37 3.45 17.56 -7.52
N GLY A 38 3.82 16.37 -8.00
CA GLY A 38 5.21 15.92 -8.07
C GLY A 38 6.16 16.84 -8.83
N LYS A 39 5.66 17.53 -9.85
CA LYS A 39 6.47 18.40 -10.73
C LYS A 39 6.73 19.82 -10.19
N LEU A 40 6.11 20.20 -9.07
CA LEU A 40 6.45 21.47 -8.42
C LEU A 40 7.88 21.44 -7.87
N PRO A 41 8.63 22.56 -7.97
CA PRO A 41 9.89 22.74 -7.26
C PRO A 41 9.75 22.52 -5.74
N ALA A 42 10.82 22.13 -5.07
CA ALA A 42 10.77 21.81 -3.64
C ALA A 42 10.39 23.02 -2.78
N ASP A 43 10.91 24.20 -3.13
CA ASP A 43 10.62 25.47 -2.46
C ASP A 43 9.15 25.87 -2.58
N GLU A 44 8.53 25.68 -3.75
CA GLU A 44 7.10 25.92 -3.95
C GLU A 44 6.24 24.92 -3.16
N LYS A 45 6.63 23.64 -3.10
CA LYS A 45 5.96 22.63 -2.26
C LYS A 45 5.98 23.02 -0.79
N ASP A 46 7.14 23.49 -0.31
CA ASP A 46 7.32 23.92 1.07
C ASP A 46 6.49 25.17 1.39
N GLU A 47 6.37 26.11 0.44
CA GLU A 47 5.55 27.30 0.59
C GLU A 47 4.05 26.93 0.68
N VAL A 48 3.55 26.12 -0.23
CA VAL A 48 2.16 25.66 -0.25
C VAL A 48 1.84 24.91 1.06
N MET A 49 2.72 24.02 1.51
CA MET A 49 2.52 23.27 2.74
C MET A 49 2.55 24.14 3.99
N ARG A 50 3.40 25.15 4.01
CA ARG A 50 3.47 26.13 5.09
C ARG A 50 2.18 26.97 5.15
N GLY A 51 1.68 27.43 4.00
CA GLY A 51 0.41 28.15 3.90
C GLY A 51 -0.77 27.30 4.34
N PHE A 52 -0.80 26.01 3.97
CA PHE A 52 -1.82 25.06 4.41
C PHE A 52 -1.74 24.80 5.93
N GLY A 53 -0.55 24.61 6.48
CA GLY A 53 -0.33 24.43 7.91
C GLY A 53 -0.71 25.65 8.76
N LYS A 54 -0.58 26.86 8.21
CA LYS A 54 -0.98 28.12 8.86
C LYS A 54 -2.44 28.50 8.62
N ASN A 55 -3.20 27.68 7.90
CA ASN A 55 -4.58 27.96 7.48
C ASN A 55 -4.72 29.22 6.59
N GLU A 56 -3.66 29.60 5.88
CA GLU A 56 -3.70 30.61 4.81
C GLU A 56 -4.30 29.98 3.53
N ILE A 57 -4.10 28.69 3.37
CA ILE A 57 -4.74 27.80 2.39
C ILE A 57 -5.68 26.87 3.16
N GLN A 58 -6.96 26.86 2.86
CA GLN A 58 -7.97 26.03 3.53
C GLN A 58 -8.26 24.73 2.79
N ILE A 59 -8.04 24.70 1.49
CA ILE A 59 -8.26 23.52 0.65
C ILE A 59 -7.00 23.22 -0.12
N LEU A 60 -6.48 22.01 0.00
CA LEU A 60 -5.29 21.56 -0.73
C LEU A 60 -5.69 20.46 -1.72
N VAL A 61 -5.55 20.74 -3.01
CA VAL A 61 -5.68 19.74 -4.07
C VAL A 61 -4.30 19.19 -4.38
N SER A 62 -4.14 17.87 -4.25
CA SER A 62 -2.83 17.24 -4.39
C SER A 62 -2.90 15.87 -5.05
N THR A 63 -1.81 15.47 -5.71
CA THR A 63 -1.51 14.07 -6.00
C THR A 63 -0.94 13.39 -4.75
N THR A 64 -0.61 12.09 -4.84
CA THR A 64 -0.08 11.27 -3.73
C THR A 64 1.23 11.76 -3.11
N VAL A 65 1.84 12.79 -3.64
CA VAL A 65 3.10 13.39 -3.12
C VAL A 65 3.01 13.83 -1.65
N VAL A 66 1.79 13.99 -1.11
CA VAL A 66 1.54 14.31 0.32
C VAL A 66 1.83 13.12 1.24
N GLU A 67 2.14 11.94 0.70
CA GLU A 67 2.44 10.75 1.52
C GLU A 67 3.65 10.93 2.44
N VAL A 68 4.59 11.79 2.10
CA VAL A 68 5.88 11.89 2.79
C VAL A 68 5.90 13.01 3.83
N GLY A 69 5.82 12.61 5.10
CA GLY A 69 6.38 13.41 6.20
C GLY A 69 5.61 14.66 6.68
N VAL A 70 4.49 15.02 6.05
CA VAL A 70 3.79 16.26 6.41
C VAL A 70 2.73 16.00 7.48
N ASN A 71 2.93 16.59 8.64
CA ASN A 71 1.94 16.61 9.71
C ASN A 71 1.19 17.95 9.68
N VAL A 72 -0.09 17.92 9.30
CA VAL A 72 -0.96 19.11 9.34
C VAL A 72 -2.10 18.87 10.33
N PRO A 73 -1.92 19.26 11.59
CA PRO A 73 -2.92 19.04 12.65
C PRO A 73 -4.29 19.65 12.32
N ASN A 74 -4.32 20.72 11.51
CA ASN A 74 -5.53 21.43 11.12
C ASN A 74 -6.33 20.69 10.04
N ALA A 75 -5.75 19.70 9.35
CA ALA A 75 -6.44 18.93 8.33
C ALA A 75 -7.46 17.99 8.98
N SER A 76 -8.73 18.36 8.91
CA SER A 76 -9.84 17.60 9.48
C SER A 76 -10.63 16.80 8.44
N VAL A 77 -10.49 17.10 7.15
CA VAL A 77 -11.17 16.39 6.06
C VAL A 77 -10.17 15.94 5.02
N MET A 78 -10.20 14.66 4.70
CA MET A 78 -9.50 14.05 3.57
C MET A 78 -10.52 13.58 2.56
N VAL A 79 -10.39 13.97 1.30
CA VAL A 79 -11.17 13.43 0.18
C VAL A 79 -10.21 12.75 -0.77
N ILE A 80 -10.44 11.47 -1.03
CA ILE A 80 -9.64 10.66 -1.97
C ILE A 80 -10.49 10.38 -3.19
N TYR A 81 -10.07 10.88 -4.33
CA TYR A 81 -10.76 10.75 -5.61
C TYR A 81 -10.28 9.49 -6.32
N ASP A 82 -11.17 8.78 -7.04
CA ASP A 82 -10.91 7.49 -7.67
C ASP A 82 -10.23 6.51 -6.70
N ALA A 83 -10.81 6.36 -5.50
CA ALA A 83 -10.21 5.62 -4.41
C ALA A 83 -9.98 4.13 -4.72
N GLU A 84 -10.71 3.56 -5.67
CA GLU A 84 -10.51 2.18 -6.15
C GLU A 84 -9.15 1.94 -6.83
N ARG A 85 -8.47 3.01 -7.24
CA ARG A 85 -7.13 2.94 -7.86
C ARG A 85 -5.99 2.81 -6.85
N PHE A 86 -6.29 3.02 -5.57
CA PHE A 86 -5.31 2.92 -4.49
C PHE A 86 -5.31 1.53 -3.86
N GLY A 87 -4.14 1.07 -3.45
CA GLY A 87 -4.02 -0.10 -2.58
C GLY A 87 -4.50 0.19 -1.16
N LEU A 88 -4.89 -0.87 -0.40
CA LEU A 88 -5.34 -0.72 0.99
C LEU A 88 -4.31 -0.03 1.88
N SER A 89 -3.03 -0.37 1.73
CA SER A 89 -1.93 0.26 2.47
C SER A 89 -1.81 1.76 2.18
N GLN A 90 -1.96 2.18 0.91
CA GLN A 90 -1.93 3.59 0.53
C GLN A 90 -3.13 4.35 1.09
N LEU A 91 -4.35 3.79 0.97
CA LEU A 91 -5.55 4.40 1.56
C LEU A 91 -5.43 4.55 3.07
N HIS A 92 -4.87 3.54 3.76
CA HIS A 92 -4.62 3.60 5.19
C HIS A 92 -3.61 4.69 5.56
N GLN A 93 -2.51 4.82 4.82
CA GLN A 93 -1.51 5.87 5.02
C GLN A 93 -2.11 7.27 4.79
N LEU A 94 -2.89 7.46 3.73
CA LEU A 94 -3.57 8.71 3.44
C LEU A 94 -4.57 9.06 4.55
N ARG A 95 -5.44 8.12 4.95
CA ARG A 95 -6.37 8.33 6.07
C ARG A 95 -5.63 8.74 7.35
N GLY A 96 -4.48 8.18 7.62
CA GLY A 96 -3.62 8.52 8.76
C GLY A 96 -3.01 9.93 8.72
N ARG A 97 -3.23 10.71 7.64
CA ARG A 97 -2.78 12.12 7.55
C ARG A 97 -3.76 13.12 8.13
N VAL A 98 -5.01 12.73 8.36
CA VAL A 98 -6.01 13.52 9.08
C VAL A 98 -6.30 12.91 10.44
N GLY A 99 -6.98 13.65 11.31
CA GLY A 99 -7.30 13.17 12.67
C GLY A 99 -6.15 13.26 13.66
N ARG A 100 -5.18 14.12 13.41
CA ARG A 100 -4.04 14.35 14.31
C ARG A 100 -4.22 15.55 15.25
N GLY A 101 -5.32 16.27 15.09
CA GLY A 101 -5.75 17.36 15.96
C GLY A 101 -6.80 16.92 16.97
N ALA A 102 -7.34 17.88 17.71
CA ALA A 102 -8.40 17.64 18.69
C ALA A 102 -9.81 17.53 18.07
N GLU A 103 -9.96 17.95 16.81
CA GLU A 103 -11.23 18.00 16.13
C GLU A 103 -11.61 16.66 15.47
N GLN A 104 -12.91 16.40 15.37
CA GLN A 104 -13.45 15.28 14.60
C GLN A 104 -12.93 15.34 13.15
N SER A 105 -12.43 14.22 12.64
CA SER A 105 -11.89 14.16 11.28
C SER A 105 -12.61 13.13 10.43
N TYR A 106 -12.66 13.40 9.14
CA TYR A 106 -13.36 12.59 8.15
C TYR A 106 -12.43 12.23 7.00
N CYS A 107 -12.52 10.97 6.56
CA CYS A 107 -11.90 10.51 5.32
C CYS A 107 -13.00 10.03 4.39
N VAL A 108 -13.16 10.71 3.27
CA VAL A 108 -14.19 10.44 2.26
C VAL A 108 -13.52 9.78 1.07
N LEU A 109 -14.01 8.61 0.69
CA LEU A 109 -13.57 7.88 -0.49
C LEU A 109 -14.60 8.08 -1.60
N ILE A 110 -14.19 8.70 -2.71
CA ILE A 110 -15.01 8.82 -3.93
C ILE A 110 -14.50 7.78 -4.90
N ALA A 111 -15.35 6.82 -5.27
CA ALA A 111 -14.94 5.66 -6.05
C ALA A 111 -16.08 5.12 -6.92
N ASP A 112 -15.70 4.46 -8.03
CA ASP A 112 -16.59 3.71 -8.91
C ASP A 112 -15.95 2.33 -9.21
N PRO A 113 -15.88 1.43 -8.21
CA PRO A 113 -15.19 0.16 -8.36
C PRO A 113 -15.91 -0.74 -9.37
N LYS A 114 -15.15 -1.29 -10.33
CA LYS A 114 -15.67 -2.16 -11.39
C LYS A 114 -15.55 -3.66 -11.05
N THR A 115 -14.88 -4.01 -9.96
CA THR A 115 -14.62 -5.37 -9.53
C THR A 115 -15.11 -5.61 -8.11
N GLU A 116 -15.49 -6.85 -7.79
CA GLU A 116 -15.86 -7.24 -6.42
C GLU A 116 -14.71 -7.00 -5.43
N VAL A 117 -13.49 -7.32 -5.82
CA VAL A 117 -12.28 -7.06 -5.01
C VAL A 117 -12.12 -5.56 -4.71
N GLY A 118 -12.42 -4.69 -5.68
CA GLY A 118 -12.40 -3.24 -5.47
C GLY A 118 -13.44 -2.79 -4.45
N VAL A 119 -14.65 -3.35 -4.51
CA VAL A 119 -15.73 -3.08 -3.53
C VAL A 119 -15.33 -3.54 -2.14
N GLU A 120 -14.83 -4.78 -2.00
CA GLU A 120 -14.41 -5.34 -0.72
C GLU A 120 -13.26 -4.55 -0.09
N ARG A 121 -12.30 -4.09 -0.89
CA ARG A 121 -11.20 -3.22 -0.45
C ARG A 121 -11.70 -1.92 0.16
N LEU A 122 -12.64 -1.24 -0.51
CA LEU A 122 -13.20 0.02 -0.03
C LEU A 122 -14.07 -0.18 1.21
N ASN A 123 -14.82 -1.29 1.28
CA ASN A 123 -15.59 -1.65 2.47
C ASN A 123 -14.67 -1.89 3.68
N ALA A 124 -13.59 -2.65 3.50
CA ALA A 124 -12.62 -2.88 4.56
C ALA A 124 -12.05 -1.56 5.14
N MET A 125 -11.79 -0.55 4.27
CA MET A 125 -11.37 0.77 4.71
C MET A 125 -12.41 1.51 5.54
N CYS A 126 -13.71 1.26 5.31
CA CYS A 126 -14.80 1.88 6.07
C CYS A 126 -15.08 1.15 7.39
N GLU A 127 -14.87 -0.17 7.44
CA GLU A 127 -15.22 -1.02 8.58
C GLU A 127 -14.19 -0.95 9.71
N THR A 128 -12.90 -0.76 9.39
CA THR A 128 -11.85 -0.77 10.40
C THR A 128 -10.83 0.36 10.22
N ALA A 129 -10.30 0.81 11.35
CA ALA A 129 -9.13 1.71 11.40
C ALA A 129 -7.84 0.96 11.73
N ASP A 130 -7.91 -0.31 12.08
CA ASP A 130 -6.77 -1.14 12.45
C ASP A 130 -5.94 -1.51 11.21
N GLY A 131 -4.67 -1.08 11.20
CA GLY A 131 -3.76 -1.34 10.09
C GLY A 131 -3.38 -2.81 9.94
N PHE A 132 -3.39 -3.60 11.02
CA PHE A 132 -3.10 -5.03 10.95
C PHE A 132 -4.25 -5.77 10.27
N VAL A 133 -5.50 -5.49 10.65
CA VAL A 133 -6.69 -6.05 10.01
C VAL A 133 -6.76 -5.70 8.52
N LEU A 134 -6.42 -4.44 8.17
CA LEU A 134 -6.35 -4.03 6.77
C LEU A 134 -5.24 -4.74 6.00
N SER A 135 -4.11 -5.02 6.65
CA SER A 135 -2.99 -5.75 6.04
C SER A 135 -3.35 -7.21 5.76
N GLU A 136 -4.01 -7.87 6.71
CA GLU A 136 -4.54 -9.22 6.54
C GLU A 136 -5.56 -9.26 5.38
N LYS A 137 -6.46 -8.28 5.35
CA LYS A 137 -7.46 -8.17 4.28
C LYS A 137 -6.84 -7.90 2.91
N ASP A 138 -5.80 -7.06 2.84
CA ASP A 138 -5.07 -6.81 1.59
C ASP A 138 -4.41 -8.11 1.06
N LEU A 139 -3.85 -8.92 1.96
CA LEU A 139 -3.27 -10.21 1.62
C LEU A 139 -4.33 -11.21 1.11
N GLU A 140 -5.48 -11.31 1.79
CA GLU A 140 -6.61 -12.13 1.35
C GLU A 140 -7.08 -11.73 -0.06
N LEU A 141 -7.25 -10.43 -0.31
CA LEU A 141 -7.77 -9.91 -1.57
C LEU A 141 -6.80 -10.01 -2.75
N ARG A 142 -5.50 -9.89 -2.49
CA ARG A 142 -4.46 -10.06 -3.52
C ARG A 142 -4.17 -11.52 -3.81
N GLY A 143 -4.40 -12.39 -2.84
CA GLY A 143 -3.95 -13.77 -2.87
C GLY A 143 -2.43 -13.91 -2.66
N PRO A 144 -1.97 -15.11 -2.37
CA PRO A 144 -0.56 -15.38 -2.08
C PRO A 144 0.39 -15.17 -3.27
N GLY A 145 -0.13 -15.15 -4.51
CA GLY A 145 0.67 -15.03 -5.72
C GLY A 145 1.39 -13.71 -5.92
N ASP A 146 0.81 -12.59 -5.48
CA ASP A 146 1.40 -11.26 -5.63
C ASP A 146 2.43 -10.94 -4.52
N PHE A 147 2.36 -11.64 -3.40
CA PHE A 147 3.28 -11.42 -2.27
C PHE A 147 4.70 -11.92 -2.54
N PHE A 148 4.87 -12.90 -3.42
CA PHE A 148 6.15 -13.53 -3.75
C PHE A 148 6.80 -13.01 -5.04
N GLY A 149 6.31 -11.91 -5.60
CA GLY A 149 6.88 -11.31 -6.82
C GLY A 149 6.45 -12.02 -8.09
N SER A 150 5.94 -11.28 -9.03
CA SER A 150 5.49 -11.76 -10.34
C SER A 150 6.55 -12.64 -11.01
N LYS A 151 6.16 -13.85 -11.40
CA LYS A 151 6.87 -14.74 -12.33
C LYS A 151 7.95 -15.68 -11.77
N GLN A 152 7.72 -16.33 -10.66
CA GLN A 152 8.25 -17.70 -10.56
C GLN A 152 7.11 -18.68 -10.80
N SER A 153 7.12 -19.28 -11.98
CA SER A 153 6.36 -20.46 -12.32
C SER A 153 6.72 -21.56 -11.32
N GLY A 154 5.80 -21.87 -10.40
CA GLY A 154 5.97 -22.92 -9.41
C GLY A 154 5.97 -22.41 -7.97
N LEU A 155 4.90 -21.74 -7.54
CA LEU A 155 4.59 -21.70 -6.10
C LEU A 155 4.43 -23.15 -5.63
N PRO A 156 5.16 -23.59 -4.58
CA PRO A 156 4.93 -24.91 -4.04
C PRO A 156 3.48 -24.98 -3.56
N GLU A 157 2.68 -25.86 -4.16
CA GLU A 157 1.37 -26.20 -3.60
C GLU A 157 1.63 -26.87 -2.26
N PHE A 158 1.42 -26.13 -1.18
CA PHE A 158 1.43 -26.75 0.14
C PHE A 158 0.24 -27.68 0.26
N LYS A 159 0.50 -28.97 0.51
CA LYS A 159 -0.56 -30.00 0.61
C LYS A 159 -1.46 -29.80 1.82
N MET A 160 -1.02 -29.08 2.86
CA MET A 160 -1.71 -28.97 4.14
C MET A 160 -1.69 -27.55 4.73
N ALA A 161 -0.80 -26.66 4.33
CA ALA A 161 -0.68 -25.31 4.87
C ALA A 161 -1.34 -24.29 3.95
N ASP A 162 -2.06 -23.34 4.55
CA ASP A 162 -2.58 -22.16 3.88
C ASP A 162 -1.62 -20.98 4.10
N MET A 163 -1.17 -20.35 3.02
CA MET A 163 -0.18 -19.28 3.10
C MET A 163 -0.67 -18.03 3.83
N VAL A 164 -1.97 -17.82 3.92
CA VAL A 164 -2.59 -16.68 4.59
C VAL A 164 -2.86 -16.99 6.06
N HIS A 165 -3.51 -18.13 6.32
CA HIS A 165 -3.95 -18.49 7.67
C HIS A 165 -2.83 -19.09 8.52
N ASP A 166 -1.84 -19.76 7.88
CA ASP A 166 -0.73 -20.44 8.56
C ASP A 166 0.59 -19.64 8.50
N TYR A 167 0.55 -18.33 8.25
CA TYR A 167 1.74 -17.50 8.08
C TYR A 167 2.77 -17.65 9.21
N ARG A 168 2.32 -17.69 10.47
CA ARG A 168 3.24 -17.90 11.62
C ARG A 168 3.90 -19.27 11.61
N ALA A 169 3.15 -20.29 11.22
CA ALA A 169 3.70 -21.65 11.07
C ALA A 169 4.71 -21.71 9.92
N LEU A 170 4.41 -21.05 8.80
CA LEU A 170 5.32 -20.95 7.65
C LEU A 170 6.59 -20.17 7.98
N GLU A 171 6.50 -19.07 8.75
CA GLU A 171 7.67 -18.32 9.20
C GLU A 171 8.58 -19.16 10.12
N THR A 172 7.98 -19.89 11.05
CA THR A 172 8.71 -20.80 11.93
C THR A 172 9.36 -21.93 11.13
N ALA A 173 8.60 -22.58 10.24
CA ALA A 173 9.11 -23.67 9.41
C ALA A 173 10.25 -23.19 8.48
N ARG A 174 10.18 -21.97 7.94
CA ARG A 174 11.25 -21.37 7.16
C ARG A 174 12.52 -21.20 8.00
N LYS A 175 12.39 -20.68 9.22
CA LYS A 175 13.52 -20.50 10.13
C LYS A 175 14.16 -21.83 10.51
N ASP A 176 13.34 -22.81 10.87
CA ASP A 176 13.81 -24.15 11.22
C ASP A 176 14.50 -24.83 10.03
N ALA A 177 13.95 -24.67 8.82
CA ALA A 177 14.56 -25.19 7.60
C ALA A 177 15.92 -24.52 7.30
N ASP A 178 16.01 -23.20 7.48
CA ASP A 178 17.25 -22.45 7.28
C ASP A 178 18.33 -22.90 8.29
N GLU A 179 17.98 -23.05 9.56
CA GLU A 179 18.87 -23.57 10.59
C GLU A 179 19.32 -25.00 10.28
N LEU A 180 18.39 -25.87 9.83
CA LEU A 180 18.69 -27.25 9.51
C LEU A 180 19.63 -27.37 8.31
N VAL A 181 19.34 -26.71 7.20
CA VAL A 181 20.15 -26.80 5.96
C VAL A 181 21.57 -26.24 6.16
N ASN A 182 21.71 -25.24 7.03
CA ASN A 182 23.03 -24.69 7.38
C ASN A 182 23.79 -25.50 8.45
N SER A 183 23.18 -26.55 9.02
CA SER A 183 23.83 -27.40 10.01
C SER A 183 24.65 -28.51 9.37
N THR A 184 25.78 -28.88 9.99
CA THR A 184 26.59 -30.05 9.60
C THR A 184 25.79 -31.36 9.77
N GLU A 185 24.92 -31.40 10.77
CA GLU A 185 24.09 -32.54 11.11
C GLU A 185 23.14 -32.93 9.96
N PHE A 186 22.54 -31.96 9.29
CA PHE A 186 21.68 -32.22 8.11
C PHE A 186 22.43 -32.95 6.99
N TRP A 187 23.70 -32.64 6.77
CA TRP A 187 24.47 -33.18 5.66
C TRP A 187 25.18 -34.52 6.00
N GLU A 188 25.53 -34.73 7.24
CA GLU A 188 26.37 -35.87 7.66
C GLU A 188 25.59 -36.97 8.40
N SER A 189 24.48 -36.65 9.07
CA SER A 189 23.70 -37.61 9.83
C SER A 189 22.84 -38.51 8.93
N ASP A 190 22.77 -39.80 9.30
CA ASP A 190 21.91 -40.79 8.65
C ASP A 190 20.40 -40.50 8.91
N GLU A 191 20.09 -39.73 9.93
CA GLU A 191 18.72 -39.35 10.29
C GLU A 191 18.01 -38.61 9.15
N TYR A 192 18.76 -37.79 8.40
CA TYR A 192 18.21 -36.97 7.33
C TYR A 192 18.42 -37.57 5.93
N ILE A 193 18.85 -38.80 5.79
CA ILE A 193 19.20 -39.41 4.50
C ILE A 193 17.99 -39.42 3.55
N TYR A 194 16.81 -39.81 4.02
CA TYR A 194 15.60 -39.87 3.21
C TYR A 194 15.12 -38.47 2.80
N LEU A 195 15.27 -37.46 3.67
CA LEU A 195 14.91 -36.08 3.36
C LEU A 195 15.84 -35.53 2.27
N ARG A 196 17.13 -35.76 2.37
CA ARG A 196 18.11 -35.36 1.34
C ARG A 196 17.82 -36.03 0.00
N GLU A 197 17.55 -37.35 0.00
CA GLU A 197 17.18 -38.07 -1.22
C GLU A 197 15.91 -37.54 -1.86
N TYR A 198 14.89 -37.23 -1.06
CA TYR A 198 13.64 -36.60 -1.55
C TYR A 198 13.90 -35.21 -2.15
N LEU A 199 14.65 -34.37 -1.48
CA LEU A 199 14.97 -33.02 -1.95
C LEU A 199 15.83 -33.04 -3.23
N ASN A 200 16.76 -33.98 -3.34
CA ASN A 200 17.55 -34.21 -4.57
C ASN A 200 16.64 -34.69 -5.71
N ALA A 201 15.79 -35.67 -5.46
CA ALA A 201 14.90 -36.22 -6.47
C ALA A 201 13.86 -35.19 -6.98
N SER A 202 13.50 -34.23 -6.14
CA SER A 202 12.61 -33.12 -6.50
C SER A 202 13.33 -31.92 -7.14
N GLY A 203 14.66 -31.96 -7.27
CA GLY A 203 15.47 -30.85 -7.85
C GLY A 203 15.61 -29.61 -6.98
N ILE A 204 15.13 -29.67 -5.73
CA ILE A 204 15.12 -28.51 -4.82
C ILE A 204 16.54 -28.15 -4.35
N LEU A 205 17.43 -29.14 -4.18
CA LEU A 205 18.83 -28.93 -3.75
C LEU A 205 19.78 -28.56 -4.90
N GLU A 206 19.36 -28.76 -6.16
CA GLU A 206 20.10 -28.31 -7.35
C GLU A 206 19.84 -26.85 -7.69
N GLY A 207 19.48 -26.04 -6.69
CA GLY A 207 19.11 -24.64 -6.86
C GLY A 207 20.01 -23.93 -7.86
N GLU A 208 19.39 -23.34 -8.90
CA GLU A 208 20.04 -22.40 -9.79
C GLU A 208 20.84 -21.40 -8.97
N LYS A 209 22.15 -21.35 -9.21
CA LYS A 209 22.97 -20.23 -8.76
C LYS A 209 22.34 -19.00 -9.39
N LEU A 210 21.62 -18.24 -8.57
CA LEU A 210 21.22 -16.87 -8.90
C LEU A 210 22.52 -16.07 -9.02
N ASP A 211 22.89 -15.76 -10.28
CA ASP A 211 23.90 -14.76 -10.61
C ASP A 211 23.39 -13.35 -10.28
#